data_fadf3e265ed757ecef9c238fd98d35bd
#
_entry.id   fadf3e265ed757ecef9c238fd98d35bd
#
_cell.length_a   1.000
_cell.length_b   1.000
_cell.length_c   1.000
_cell.angle_alpha   90.00
_cell.angle_beta   90.00
_cell.angle_gamma   90.00
#
_symmetry.space_group_name_H-M   'P 1'
#
loop_
_entity.id
_entity.type
_entity.pdbx_description
1 polymer ?
#
loop_
_entity_poly.entity_id
_entity_poly.type
_entity_poly.pdbx_seq_one_letter_code
_entity_poly.pdbx_strand_id
1 'polypeptide(L)'
;MCNWCSYAGADTAGTSHFEYPPDSRGIRVMCSARMDQDFILEAYRRGAGMVLVSGCHPQDCHYITGQQVAAKRFDRMPRYLKRMGINPERFRVEWISAAEGEKYARVITEMSEKLRSFDKEEIRAQNEEARDTIERRLSRWKESSQMTDLMKEEEVLA
;
A
#
# COMPACT_ATOMS: atom_id res chain seq x y z
N MET A 1 -4.73 -0.46 3.94
CA MET A 1 -6.03 -1.16 3.85
C MET A 1 -7.15 -0.16 3.96
N CYS A 2 -8.20 -0.27 3.11
CA CYS A 2 -9.41 0.55 3.20
C CYS A 2 -10.19 0.24 4.48
N ASN A 3 -10.62 1.28 5.20
CA ASN A 3 -11.34 1.16 6.47
C ASN A 3 -12.63 0.33 6.36
N TRP A 4 -13.42 0.57 5.32
CA TRP A 4 -14.79 0.06 5.19
C TRP A 4 -14.87 -1.40 4.73
N CYS A 5 -13.86 -1.87 4.01
CA CYS A 5 -13.83 -3.21 3.45
C CYS A 5 -12.68 -4.04 4.00
N SER A 6 -11.48 -3.90 3.47
CA SER A 6 -10.38 -4.80 3.80
C SER A 6 -9.87 -4.71 5.24
N TYR A 7 -10.00 -3.55 5.91
CA TYR A 7 -9.70 -3.48 7.35
C TYR A 7 -10.79 -4.16 8.17
N ALA A 8 -12.07 -3.94 7.84
CA ALA A 8 -13.17 -4.68 8.45
C ALA A 8 -13.09 -6.19 8.16
N GLY A 9 -12.60 -6.58 6.96
CA GLY A 9 -12.31 -7.98 6.65
C GLY A 9 -11.19 -8.56 7.53
N ALA A 10 -10.19 -7.77 7.89
CA ALA A 10 -9.18 -8.17 8.87
C ALA A 10 -9.78 -8.36 10.27
N ASP A 11 -10.69 -7.46 10.71
CA ASP A 11 -11.42 -7.61 11.97
C ASP A 11 -12.30 -8.86 11.95
N THR A 12 -12.98 -9.14 10.83
CA THR A 12 -13.74 -10.37 10.63
C THR A 12 -12.85 -11.61 10.72
N ALA A 13 -11.65 -11.57 10.15
CA ALA A 13 -10.69 -12.67 10.27
C ALA A 13 -10.32 -12.94 11.74
N GLY A 14 -10.05 -11.90 12.52
CA GLY A 14 -9.72 -12.00 13.94
C GLY A 14 -10.89 -12.52 14.78
N THR A 15 -12.09 -11.96 14.60
CA THR A 15 -13.28 -12.36 15.36
C THR A 15 -13.77 -13.77 15.01
N SER A 16 -13.54 -14.21 13.77
CA SER A 16 -13.84 -15.58 13.31
C SER A 16 -12.71 -16.59 13.58
N HIS A 17 -11.62 -16.15 14.22
CA HIS A 17 -10.47 -16.98 14.55
C HIS A 17 -9.79 -17.64 13.34
N PHE A 18 -9.80 -16.99 12.17
CA PHE A 18 -9.00 -17.42 11.03
C PHE A 18 -7.52 -17.17 11.33
N GLU A 19 -6.73 -18.23 11.33
CA GLU A 19 -5.30 -18.14 11.61
C GLU A 19 -4.53 -17.64 10.38
N TYR A 20 -3.59 -16.73 10.61
CA TYR A 20 -2.61 -16.26 9.62
C TYR A 20 -1.33 -15.77 10.32
N PRO A 21 -0.19 -15.74 9.62
CA PRO A 21 1.08 -15.33 10.22
C PRO A 21 1.04 -13.88 10.75
N PRO A 22 1.67 -13.57 11.90
CA PRO A 22 1.68 -12.23 12.51
C PRO A 22 2.68 -11.27 11.85
N ASP A 23 3.19 -11.61 10.67
CA ASP A 23 4.28 -10.91 9.99
C ASP A 23 3.83 -9.58 9.36
N SER A 24 2.52 -9.32 9.31
CA SER A 24 1.97 -8.14 8.64
C SER A 24 1.73 -6.96 9.59
N ARG A 25 1.87 -5.74 9.07
CA ARG A 25 1.51 -4.49 9.73
C ARG A 25 0.39 -3.81 8.96
N GLY A 26 -0.80 -3.78 9.55
CA GLY A 26 -1.98 -3.16 8.95
C GLY A 26 -1.97 -1.65 9.10
N ILE A 27 -1.93 -0.91 7.99
CA ILE A 27 -2.12 0.54 7.97
C ILE A 27 -3.51 0.85 7.43
N ARG A 28 -4.35 1.45 8.26
CA ARG A 28 -5.73 1.81 7.92
C ARG A 28 -5.78 3.19 7.27
N VAL A 29 -6.50 3.28 6.16
CA VAL A 29 -6.85 4.54 5.50
C VAL A 29 -8.35 4.56 5.20
N MET A 30 -8.96 5.73 5.16
CA MET A 30 -10.41 5.83 4.98
C MET A 30 -10.89 5.23 3.66
N CYS A 31 -10.13 5.40 2.57
CA CYS A 31 -10.43 4.83 1.26
C CYS A 31 -9.14 4.38 0.57
N SER A 32 -9.22 3.32 -0.25
CA SER A 32 -8.07 2.89 -1.08
C SER A 32 -7.59 3.98 -2.05
N ALA A 33 -8.48 4.87 -2.49
CA ALA A 33 -8.12 6.03 -3.32
C ALA A 33 -7.15 7.00 -2.61
N ARG A 34 -7.13 7.02 -1.26
CA ARG A 34 -6.21 7.87 -0.49
C ARG A 34 -4.77 7.35 -0.50
N MET A 35 -4.60 6.06 -0.79
CA MET A 35 -3.26 5.49 -0.88
C MET A 35 -2.55 6.00 -2.13
N ASP A 36 -1.42 6.66 -1.94
CA ASP A 36 -0.55 7.11 -3.00
C ASP A 36 0.60 6.12 -3.24
N GLN A 37 1.24 6.23 -4.40
CA GLN A 37 2.44 5.46 -4.72
C GLN A 37 3.56 5.72 -3.70
N ASP A 38 3.63 6.95 -3.19
CA ASP A 38 4.66 7.36 -2.24
C ASP A 38 4.51 6.66 -0.88
N PHE A 39 3.30 6.21 -0.48
CA PHE A 39 3.11 5.36 0.69
C PHE A 39 3.78 3.98 0.51
N ILE A 40 3.68 3.44 -0.71
CA ILE A 40 4.30 2.15 -1.04
C ILE A 40 5.83 2.28 -1.03
N LEU A 41 6.34 3.36 -1.62
CA LEU A 41 7.77 3.65 -1.66
C LEU A 41 8.34 3.87 -0.25
N GLU A 42 7.63 4.62 0.58
CA GLU A 42 8.02 4.84 1.98
C GLU A 42 8.09 3.53 2.77
N ALA A 43 7.18 2.58 2.50
CA ALA A 43 7.24 1.27 3.13
C ALA A 43 8.54 0.52 2.74
N TYR A 44 8.92 0.51 1.46
CA TYR A 44 10.19 -0.10 1.01
C TYR A 44 11.41 0.63 1.58
N ARG A 45 11.39 1.96 1.60
CA ARG A 45 12.45 2.77 2.21
C ARG A 45 12.66 2.42 3.68
N ARG A 46 11.59 2.06 4.39
CA ARG A 46 11.62 1.59 5.80
C ARG A 46 11.90 0.11 5.95
N GLY A 47 12.22 -0.61 4.89
CA GLY A 47 12.64 -2.01 4.95
C GLY A 47 11.51 -3.03 4.79
N ALA A 48 10.33 -2.64 4.31
CA ALA A 48 9.27 -3.61 4.05
C ALA A 48 9.73 -4.67 3.04
N GLY A 49 9.51 -5.94 3.37
CA GLY A 49 9.79 -7.05 2.46
C GLY A 49 8.79 -7.13 1.32
N MET A 50 7.50 -6.99 1.64
CA MET A 50 6.39 -6.93 0.68
C MET A 50 5.37 -5.87 1.07
N VAL A 51 4.59 -5.39 0.12
CA VAL A 51 3.51 -4.43 0.36
C VAL A 51 2.21 -4.91 -0.28
N LEU A 52 1.15 -4.98 0.54
CA LEU A 52 -0.22 -5.23 0.10
C LEU A 52 -1.03 -3.93 0.09
N VAL A 53 -1.63 -3.62 -1.05
CA VAL A 53 -2.70 -2.63 -1.14
C VAL A 53 -4.02 -3.38 -1.21
N SER A 54 -4.95 -3.09 -0.29
CA SER A 54 -6.26 -3.73 -0.35
C SER A 54 -7.41 -2.75 -0.09
N GLY A 55 -8.53 -3.01 -0.75
CA GLY A 55 -9.71 -2.17 -0.74
C GLY A 55 -10.96 -2.94 -1.11
N CYS A 56 -12.03 -2.20 -1.38
CA CYS A 56 -13.34 -2.74 -1.75
C CYS A 56 -13.30 -3.46 -3.10
N HIS A 57 -14.23 -4.39 -3.32
CA HIS A 57 -14.50 -4.92 -4.65
C HIS A 57 -14.96 -3.82 -5.62
N PRO A 58 -14.77 -4.00 -6.95
CA PRO A 58 -15.43 -3.16 -7.94
C PRO A 58 -16.93 -3.15 -7.70
N GLN A 59 -17.55 -1.97 -7.82
CA GLN A 59 -18.99 -1.71 -7.61
C GLN A 59 -19.46 -1.66 -6.15
N ASP A 60 -18.71 -2.23 -5.17
CA ASP A 60 -19.06 -2.22 -3.75
C ASP A 60 -18.32 -1.13 -2.96
N CYS A 61 -17.73 -0.16 -3.65
CA CYS A 61 -16.94 0.86 -2.99
C CYS A 61 -17.82 1.80 -2.16
N HIS A 62 -17.56 1.92 -0.86
CA HIS A 62 -18.25 2.84 0.05
C HIS A 62 -18.27 4.30 -0.46
N TYR A 63 -17.24 4.72 -1.16
CA TYR A 63 -17.12 6.04 -1.80
C TYR A 63 -17.41 6.01 -3.31
N ILE A 64 -18.13 5.02 -3.80
CA ILE A 64 -18.58 4.82 -5.18
C ILE A 64 -17.41 4.60 -6.16
N THR A 65 -16.50 5.56 -6.33
CA THR A 65 -15.42 5.53 -7.33
C THR A 65 -14.04 5.24 -6.76
N GLY A 66 -13.89 5.24 -5.42
CA GLY A 66 -12.57 5.15 -4.77
C GLY A 66 -11.77 3.90 -5.17
N GLN A 67 -12.42 2.75 -5.28
CA GLN A 67 -11.77 1.51 -5.73
C GLN A 67 -11.23 1.63 -7.16
N GLN A 68 -11.99 2.23 -8.06
CA GLN A 68 -11.59 2.40 -9.47
C GLN A 68 -10.37 3.32 -9.60
N VAL A 69 -10.32 4.38 -8.79
CA VAL A 69 -9.16 5.29 -8.72
C VAL A 69 -7.92 4.54 -8.23
N ALA A 70 -8.07 3.75 -7.16
CA ALA A 70 -6.98 2.93 -6.63
C ALA A 70 -6.50 1.90 -7.64
N ALA A 71 -7.41 1.17 -8.31
CA ALA A 71 -7.08 0.17 -9.31
C ALA A 71 -6.24 0.77 -10.45
N LYS A 72 -6.68 1.89 -11.03
CA LYS A 72 -5.95 2.59 -12.11
C LYS A 72 -4.56 3.07 -11.66
N ARG A 73 -4.44 3.53 -10.40
CA ARG A 73 -3.18 4.01 -9.83
C ARG A 73 -2.18 2.87 -9.66
N PHE A 74 -2.62 1.75 -9.09
CA PHE A 74 -1.74 0.65 -8.73
C PHE A 74 -1.49 -0.36 -9.86
N ASP A 75 -2.26 -0.33 -10.95
CA ASP A 75 -1.97 -1.09 -12.17
C ASP A 75 -0.56 -0.81 -12.72
N ARG A 76 -0.09 0.42 -12.59
CA ARG A 76 1.24 0.84 -13.06
C ARG A 76 2.36 0.59 -12.06
N MET A 77 2.02 0.26 -10.81
CA MET A 77 3.00 0.15 -9.74
C MET A 77 4.09 -0.91 -9.98
N PRO A 78 3.79 -2.11 -10.52
CA PRO A 78 4.82 -3.10 -10.81
C PRO A 78 5.90 -2.60 -11.77
N ARG A 79 5.51 -1.87 -12.83
CA ARG A 79 6.46 -1.27 -13.79
C ARG A 79 7.31 -0.18 -13.14
N TYR A 80 6.70 0.56 -12.21
CA TYR A 80 7.41 1.60 -11.49
C TYR A 80 8.45 1.03 -10.52
N LEU A 81 8.09 0.01 -9.75
CA LEU A 81 9.02 -0.69 -8.85
C LEU A 81 10.20 -1.29 -9.60
N LYS A 82 9.95 -1.93 -10.75
CA LYS A 82 11.01 -2.48 -11.60
C LYS A 82 12.05 -1.42 -12.03
N ARG A 83 11.60 -0.20 -12.35
CA ARG A 83 12.51 0.91 -12.71
C ARG A 83 13.36 1.39 -11.52
N MET A 84 12.94 1.10 -10.31
CA MET A 84 13.63 1.46 -9.07
C MET A 84 14.51 0.33 -8.54
N GLY A 85 14.68 -0.77 -9.29
CA GLY A 85 15.45 -1.94 -8.86
C GLY A 85 14.70 -2.83 -7.85
N ILE A 86 13.43 -2.57 -7.55
CA ILE A 86 12.63 -3.38 -6.63
C ILE A 86 11.88 -4.45 -7.41
N ASN A 87 11.99 -5.72 -6.98
CA ASN A 87 11.27 -6.84 -7.57
C ASN A 87 9.74 -6.59 -7.50
N PRO A 88 9.03 -6.50 -8.65
CA PRO A 88 7.59 -6.22 -8.68
C PRO A 88 6.74 -7.27 -7.96
N GLU A 89 7.22 -8.50 -7.84
CA GLU A 89 6.50 -9.58 -7.14
C GLU A 89 6.38 -9.35 -5.63
N ARG A 90 7.10 -8.38 -5.09
CA ARG A 90 7.00 -7.91 -3.71
C ARG A 90 5.81 -6.97 -3.47
N PHE A 91 5.06 -6.65 -4.53
CA PHE A 91 3.86 -5.80 -4.47
C PHE A 91 2.63 -6.58 -4.90
N ARG A 92 1.53 -6.46 -4.13
CA ARG A 92 0.25 -7.08 -4.45
C ARG A 92 -0.90 -6.10 -4.23
N VAL A 93 -1.88 -6.17 -5.11
CA VAL A 93 -3.19 -5.52 -4.92
C VAL A 93 -4.24 -6.62 -4.77
N GLU A 94 -5.10 -6.49 -3.76
CA GLU A 94 -6.17 -7.46 -3.53
C GLU A 94 -7.45 -6.75 -3.06
N TRP A 95 -8.56 -7.11 -3.65
CA TRP A 95 -9.87 -6.56 -3.28
C TRP A 95 -10.55 -7.52 -2.30
N ILE A 96 -10.86 -7.01 -1.09
CA ILE A 96 -11.37 -7.80 0.03
C ILE A 96 -12.52 -7.03 0.65
N SER A 97 -13.70 -7.66 0.76
CA SER A 97 -14.86 -7.10 1.44
C SER A 97 -14.80 -7.34 2.96
N ALA A 98 -15.67 -6.66 3.69
CA ALA A 98 -15.78 -6.81 5.15
C ALA A 98 -16.15 -8.25 5.58
N ALA A 99 -16.91 -8.97 4.75
CA ALA A 99 -17.33 -10.34 5.04
C ALA A 99 -16.28 -11.40 4.67
N GLU A 100 -15.18 -11.02 3.99
CA GLU A 100 -14.18 -11.95 3.46
C GLU A 100 -12.97 -12.11 4.39
N GLY A 101 -13.23 -12.38 5.70
CA GLY A 101 -12.16 -12.61 6.68
C GLY A 101 -11.28 -13.81 6.33
N GLU A 102 -11.84 -14.90 5.81
CA GLU A 102 -11.10 -16.07 5.35
C GLU A 102 -10.18 -15.71 4.16
N LYS A 103 -10.66 -14.93 3.20
CA LYS A 103 -9.85 -14.45 2.09
C LYS A 103 -8.71 -13.57 2.57
N TYR A 104 -8.98 -12.70 3.55
CA TYR A 104 -7.93 -11.88 4.16
C TYR A 104 -6.82 -12.75 4.76
N ALA A 105 -7.17 -13.72 5.60
CA ALA A 105 -6.21 -14.64 6.23
C ALA A 105 -5.40 -15.40 5.19
N ARG A 106 -6.05 -15.93 4.15
CA ARG A 106 -5.38 -16.63 3.05
C ARG A 106 -4.39 -15.72 2.31
N VAL A 107 -4.79 -14.50 1.97
CA VAL A 107 -3.92 -13.55 1.25
C VAL A 107 -2.68 -13.20 2.07
N ILE A 108 -2.82 -12.97 3.38
CA ILE A 108 -1.68 -12.71 4.27
C ILE A 108 -0.76 -13.93 4.36
N THR A 109 -1.32 -15.14 4.46
CA THR A 109 -0.54 -16.37 4.49
C THR A 109 0.25 -16.57 3.20
N GLU A 110 -0.39 -16.46 2.04
CA GLU A 110 0.28 -16.55 0.73
C GLU A 110 1.42 -15.53 0.60
N MET A 111 1.20 -14.30 1.06
CA MET A 111 2.24 -13.26 1.01
C MET A 111 3.40 -13.55 1.97
N SER A 112 3.12 -14.05 3.18
CA SER A 112 4.16 -14.46 4.13
C SER A 112 5.00 -15.61 3.60
N GLU A 113 4.38 -16.61 2.99
CA GLU A 113 5.08 -17.73 2.35
C GLU A 113 5.95 -17.25 1.19
N LYS A 114 5.39 -16.40 0.33
CA LYS A 114 6.14 -15.79 -0.76
C LYS A 114 7.30 -14.94 -0.27
N LEU A 115 7.12 -14.16 0.79
CA LEU A 115 8.20 -13.38 1.39
C LEU A 115 9.34 -14.26 1.90
N ARG A 116 9.01 -15.41 2.48
CA ARG A 116 10.02 -16.37 2.97
C ARG A 116 10.78 -17.08 1.84
N SER A 117 10.23 -17.10 0.62
CA SER A 117 10.92 -17.65 -0.55
C SER A 117 11.95 -16.70 -1.16
N PHE A 118 11.90 -15.40 -0.84
CA PHE A 118 12.89 -14.44 -1.29
C PHE A 118 14.14 -14.45 -0.40
N ASP A 119 15.31 -14.20 -1.00
CA ASP A 119 16.53 -13.97 -0.25
C ASP A 119 16.43 -12.65 0.53
N LYS A 120 16.70 -12.71 1.83
CA LYS A 120 16.66 -11.54 2.72
C LYS A 120 17.74 -10.51 2.39
N GLU A 121 18.89 -10.95 1.92
CA GLU A 121 19.98 -10.05 1.52
C GLU A 121 19.63 -9.33 0.23
N GLU A 122 19.03 -10.04 -0.73
CA GLU A 122 18.53 -9.43 -1.96
C GLU A 122 17.43 -8.37 -1.66
N ILE A 123 16.50 -8.67 -0.77
CA ILE A 123 15.47 -7.70 -0.33
C ILE A 123 16.12 -6.44 0.24
N ARG A 124 17.13 -6.59 1.09
CA ARG A 124 17.84 -5.46 1.70
C ARG A 124 18.61 -4.65 0.66
N ALA A 125 19.34 -5.33 -0.23
CA ALA A 125 20.08 -4.69 -1.30
C ALA A 125 19.16 -3.86 -2.22
N GLN A 126 18.03 -4.42 -2.66
CA GLN A 126 17.03 -3.71 -3.46
C GLN A 126 16.47 -2.48 -2.75
N ASN A 127 16.15 -2.59 -1.44
CA ASN A 127 15.64 -1.47 -0.66
C ASN A 127 16.69 -0.38 -0.48
N GLU A 128 17.97 -0.74 -0.29
CA GLU A 128 19.07 0.20 -0.13
C GLU A 128 19.38 0.92 -1.45
N GLU A 129 19.46 0.20 -2.56
CA GLU A 129 19.67 0.78 -3.90
C GLU A 129 18.57 1.77 -4.28
N ALA A 130 17.32 1.44 -3.95
CA ALA A 130 16.18 2.30 -4.21
C ALA A 130 16.08 3.51 -3.26
N ARG A 131 16.73 3.47 -2.10
CA ARG A 131 16.57 4.46 -1.01
C ARG A 131 16.80 5.89 -1.47
N ASP A 132 17.93 6.20 -2.06
CA ASP A 132 18.29 7.56 -2.50
C ASP A 132 17.31 8.11 -3.54
N THR A 133 16.83 7.24 -4.42
CA THR A 133 15.85 7.61 -5.46
C THR A 133 14.49 7.89 -4.83
N ILE A 134 14.08 7.09 -3.84
CA ILE A 134 12.85 7.28 -3.09
C ILE A 134 12.94 8.57 -2.26
N GLU A 135 14.03 8.81 -1.57
CA GLU A 135 14.23 10.02 -0.75
C GLU A 135 14.17 11.29 -1.58
N ARG A 136 14.86 11.33 -2.72
CA ARG A 136 14.78 12.46 -3.65
C ARG A 136 13.37 12.71 -4.19
N ARG A 137 12.59 11.66 -4.41
CA ARG A 137 11.19 11.78 -4.80
C ARG A 137 10.32 12.33 -3.68
N LEU A 138 10.45 11.78 -2.47
CA LEU A 138 9.67 12.20 -1.30
C LEU A 138 10.00 13.64 -0.87
N SER A 139 11.26 14.06 -0.99
CA SER A 139 11.67 15.45 -0.71
C SER A 139 11.00 16.43 -1.66
N ARG A 140 11.02 16.16 -2.96
CA ARG A 140 10.32 17.00 -3.96
C ARG A 140 8.81 17.10 -3.72
N TRP A 141 8.20 16.01 -3.25
CA TRP A 141 6.78 16.03 -2.89
C TRP A 141 6.51 16.92 -1.66
N LYS A 142 7.37 16.87 -0.63
CA LYS A 142 7.27 17.73 0.56
C LYS A 142 7.43 19.20 0.21
N GLU A 143 8.41 19.54 -0.59
CA GLU A 143 8.66 20.91 -1.07
C GLU A 143 7.47 21.44 -1.87
N SER A 144 6.93 20.64 -2.79
CA SER A 144 5.73 21.00 -3.58
C SER A 144 4.50 21.19 -2.69
N SER A 145 4.31 20.37 -1.66
CA SER A 145 3.19 20.50 -0.72
C SER A 145 3.31 21.77 0.14
N GLN A 146 4.50 22.08 0.64
CA GLN A 146 4.76 23.30 1.39
C GLN A 146 4.53 24.55 0.54
N MET A 147 4.97 24.53 -0.72
CA MET A 147 4.74 25.64 -1.66
C MET A 147 3.25 25.86 -1.96
N THR A 148 2.48 24.77 -2.07
CA THR A 148 1.02 24.86 -2.27
C THR A 148 0.31 25.46 -1.06
N ASP A 149 0.76 25.12 0.16
CA ASP A 149 0.19 25.67 1.40
C ASP A 149 0.53 27.14 1.56
N LEU A 150 1.76 27.58 1.26
CA LEU A 150 2.17 28.99 1.26
C LEU A 150 1.38 29.83 0.25
N MET A 151 1.16 29.31 -0.97
CA MET A 151 0.35 30.02 -2.00
C MET A 151 -1.10 30.20 -1.55
N LYS A 152 -1.69 29.23 -0.85
CA LYS A 152 -3.04 29.37 -0.30
C LYS A 152 -3.12 30.39 0.82
N GLU A 153 -2.09 30.49 1.65
CA GLU A 153 -2.03 31.52 2.70
C GLU A 153 -1.92 32.93 2.11
N GLU A 154 -1.18 33.13 1.02
CA GLU A 154 -1.09 34.41 0.31
C GLU A 154 -2.41 34.79 -0.37
N GLU A 155 -3.16 33.84 -0.97
CA GLU A 155 -4.48 34.10 -1.55
C GLU A 155 -5.55 34.47 -0.51
N VAL A 156 -5.42 33.98 0.73
CA VAL A 156 -6.35 34.32 1.83
C VAL A 156 -6.06 35.70 2.42
N LEU A 157 -4.84 36.23 2.24
CA LEU A 157 -4.39 37.54 2.77
C LEU A 157 -4.53 38.67 1.73
N ALA A 158 -4.88 38.38 0.49
CA ALA A 158 -5.10 39.33 -0.59
C ALA A 158 -6.58 39.66 -0.78
#